data_2e5405e384953351f0a9e480620afc28
#
_entry.id   2e5405e384953351f0a9e480620afc28
#
_cell.length_a   1.000
_cell.length_b   1.000
_cell.length_c   1.000
_cell.angle_alpha   90.00
_cell.angle_beta   90.00
_cell.angle_gamma   90.00
#
_symmetry.space_group_name_H-M   'P 1'
#
loop_
_entity.id
_entity.type
_entity.pdbx_description
1 polymer ?
#
loop_
_entity_poly.entity_id
_entity_poly.type
_entity_poly.pdbx_seq_one_letter_code
_entity_poly.pdbx_strand_id
1 'polypeptide(L)'
;MARKYANSWSEAAAWLTAVSHTRAGVVRWGVILILSAVWIGGGLWLWRELSPFEAVYRTLSAVGMWDDYFNANNWLLEVVRFAAIATPAVGLLFAFSGQLGRSLARLFNLAAANHVVIAGDSAAALSLALDCRAKKDSVILLAQHLPSETALALRRKGVIVLEGDAGQREVLHAARAASAAHVVAFEPEDTANLQIEAAVRRMTDGKRRRRPLAVHVATQSSMLLKEARELRSMQARKGKMTAGIDPKPFSLIEVAARALVQQQTHNLLSLAQQLGQDRLHIVLFGFDAAAEAVAERVLMSVWSAHFQPPRITVLTQDPQAAEAGFRARHREAFAHPHVWAADVAFQRFDWLTDSPGPEVLRAVEETRGKLTAIVVATGSDPCNIHLAIALKRICNNRNRWPVPIFMYETSQSEFSQQYAKGDETEELDAYLQAFGAHQQVATRACIIEGELDRGAAIAHDYYNKQMYNAPAHTMRELQAAMRNWEDVLETYRAANRASADSAPVKIWDAGWRPAEKGEKGETVPTVEPALMDRMAQREHDRWMAERLLSGWRPTADGEARDNELMAHDKIVPWDALNERDKQNDVTQVRAAIDIARLLHKHGFVRRA
;
A
#
# COMPACT_ATOMS: atom_id res chain seq x y z
N MET A 1 -22.37 10.94 17.31
CA MET A 1 -23.58 10.13 17.10
C MET A 1 -23.81 9.78 15.63
N ALA A 2 -23.76 10.71 14.67
CA ALA A 2 -23.99 10.41 13.24
C ALA A 2 -23.09 9.30 12.64
N ARG A 3 -21.84 9.14 13.10
CA ARG A 3 -20.89 8.11 12.63
C ARG A 3 -21.29 6.68 13.03
N LYS A 4 -21.98 6.51 14.15
CA LYS A 4 -22.43 5.20 14.66
C LYS A 4 -23.65 4.66 13.89
N TYR A 5 -24.49 5.56 13.40
CA TYR A 5 -25.69 5.20 12.62
C TYR A 5 -25.35 4.95 11.14
N ALA A 6 -24.39 5.67 10.55
CA ALA A 6 -24.00 5.46 9.16
C ALA A 6 -23.40 4.06 8.92
N ASN A 7 -22.66 3.51 9.89
CA ASN A 7 -22.09 2.15 9.79
C ASN A 7 -23.15 1.06 9.90
N SER A 8 -24.16 1.23 10.80
CA SER A 8 -25.24 0.24 10.96
C SER A 8 -26.16 0.18 9.72
N TRP A 9 -26.36 1.31 9.05
CA TRP A 9 -27.16 1.37 7.84
C TRP A 9 -26.45 0.79 6.61
N SER A 10 -25.12 0.96 6.47
CA SER A 10 -24.35 0.33 5.40
C SER A 10 -24.31 -1.20 5.57
N GLU A 11 -24.25 -1.70 6.80
CA GLU A 11 -24.34 -3.12 7.12
C GLU A 11 -25.72 -3.69 6.80
N ALA A 12 -26.78 -2.96 7.14
CA ALA A 12 -28.14 -3.36 6.82
C ALA A 12 -28.40 -3.38 5.30
N ALA A 13 -27.90 -2.38 4.55
CA ALA A 13 -28.02 -2.36 3.10
C ALA A 13 -27.22 -3.48 2.42
N ALA A 14 -26.00 -3.76 2.89
CA ALA A 14 -25.19 -4.86 2.40
C ALA A 14 -25.81 -6.22 2.74
N TRP A 15 -26.40 -6.37 3.92
CA TRP A 15 -27.14 -7.58 4.32
C TRP A 15 -28.38 -7.80 3.44
N LEU A 16 -29.18 -6.76 3.21
CA LEU A 16 -30.36 -6.84 2.34
C LEU A 16 -30.02 -7.21 0.89
N THR A 17 -28.90 -6.69 0.36
CA THR A 17 -28.43 -7.06 -0.99
C THR A 17 -27.82 -8.45 -1.04
N ALA A 18 -27.15 -8.91 0.02
CA ALA A 18 -26.57 -10.24 0.13
C ALA A 18 -27.61 -11.35 0.30
N VAL A 19 -28.62 -11.13 1.12
CA VAL A 19 -29.77 -12.05 1.31
C VAL A 19 -30.53 -12.25 0.01
N SER A 20 -30.44 -11.30 -0.96
CA SER A 20 -31.17 -11.39 -2.22
C SER A 20 -30.68 -12.46 -3.23
N HIS A 21 -29.48 -13.04 -3.10
CA HIS A 21 -28.91 -13.83 -4.20
C HIS A 21 -28.51 -15.30 -3.96
N THR A 22 -28.62 -15.88 -2.77
CA THR A 22 -28.18 -17.29 -2.56
C THR A 22 -29.27 -18.24 -2.10
N ARG A 23 -29.45 -18.48 -0.83
CA ARG A 23 -30.55 -19.31 -0.31
C ARG A 23 -31.92 -18.63 -0.44
N ALA A 24 -31.89 -17.36 -0.69
CA ALA A 24 -33.06 -16.51 -0.80
C ALA A 24 -33.92 -16.75 -2.07
N GLY A 25 -33.38 -17.30 -3.14
CA GLY A 25 -34.19 -17.70 -4.30
C GLY A 25 -35.22 -18.76 -3.90
N VAL A 26 -34.78 -19.78 -3.18
CA VAL A 26 -35.66 -20.86 -2.69
C VAL A 26 -36.66 -20.32 -1.65
N VAL A 27 -36.22 -19.46 -0.73
CA VAL A 27 -37.09 -18.83 0.27
C VAL A 27 -38.10 -17.89 -0.37
N ARG A 28 -37.71 -17.09 -1.37
CA ARG A 28 -38.58 -16.17 -2.10
C ARG A 28 -39.71 -16.90 -2.82
N TRP A 29 -39.35 -17.89 -3.63
CA TRP A 29 -40.31 -18.74 -4.32
C TRP A 29 -41.16 -19.52 -3.32
N GLY A 30 -40.58 -19.99 -2.20
CA GLY A 30 -41.33 -20.64 -1.14
C GLY A 30 -42.39 -19.73 -0.51
N VAL A 31 -42.06 -18.46 -0.20
CA VAL A 31 -43.02 -17.50 0.36
C VAL A 31 -44.15 -17.17 -0.66
N ILE A 32 -43.81 -16.91 -1.93
CA ILE A 32 -44.80 -16.66 -2.98
C ILE A 32 -45.70 -17.89 -3.17
N LEU A 33 -45.15 -19.08 -3.23
CA LEU A 33 -45.94 -20.32 -3.36
C LEU A 33 -46.86 -20.57 -2.19
N ILE A 34 -46.40 -20.32 -0.95
CA ILE A 34 -47.23 -20.45 0.26
C ILE A 34 -48.39 -19.42 0.23
N LEU A 35 -48.09 -18.16 -0.03
CA LEU A 35 -49.11 -17.12 -0.12
C LEU A 35 -50.09 -17.40 -1.26
N SER A 36 -49.59 -17.85 -2.42
CA SER A 36 -50.44 -18.25 -3.55
C SER A 36 -51.32 -19.46 -3.22
N ALA A 37 -50.76 -20.47 -2.53
CA ALA A 37 -51.51 -21.65 -2.09
C ALA A 37 -52.61 -21.28 -1.07
N VAL A 38 -52.34 -20.39 -0.13
CA VAL A 38 -53.35 -19.87 0.82
C VAL A 38 -54.40 -19.08 0.11
N TRP A 39 -54.03 -18.17 -0.81
CA TRP A 39 -54.98 -17.36 -1.57
C TRP A 39 -55.85 -18.22 -2.47
N ILE A 40 -55.26 -19.00 -3.40
CA ILE A 40 -56.00 -19.77 -4.39
C ILE A 40 -56.69 -20.96 -3.74
N GLY A 41 -55.93 -21.75 -2.96
CA GLY A 41 -56.46 -22.96 -2.31
C GLY A 41 -57.52 -22.63 -1.24
N GLY A 42 -57.25 -21.62 -0.42
CA GLY A 42 -58.21 -21.15 0.59
C GLY A 42 -59.44 -20.52 -0.03
N GLY A 43 -59.29 -19.77 -1.12
CA GLY A 43 -60.41 -19.17 -1.87
C GLY A 43 -61.29 -20.24 -2.52
N LEU A 44 -60.73 -21.21 -3.23
CA LEU A 44 -61.50 -22.29 -3.84
C LEU A 44 -62.18 -23.18 -2.78
N TRP A 45 -61.57 -23.40 -1.63
CA TRP A 45 -62.17 -24.13 -0.53
C TRP A 45 -63.36 -23.39 0.11
N LEU A 46 -63.22 -22.07 0.29
CA LEU A 46 -64.28 -21.18 0.82
C LEU A 46 -65.53 -21.18 -0.09
N TRP A 47 -65.29 -21.19 -1.42
CA TRP A 47 -66.36 -21.06 -2.41
C TRP A 47 -66.73 -22.40 -3.08
N ARG A 48 -66.38 -23.55 -2.45
CA ARG A 48 -66.61 -24.90 -3.00
C ARG A 48 -68.04 -25.27 -3.30
N GLU A 49 -69.00 -24.55 -2.70
CA GLU A 49 -70.43 -24.78 -2.92
C GLU A 49 -70.99 -24.02 -4.13
N LEU A 50 -70.17 -23.13 -4.73
CA LEU A 50 -70.52 -22.41 -5.93
C LEU A 50 -70.10 -23.15 -7.20
N SER A 51 -70.57 -22.70 -8.35
CA SER A 51 -70.04 -23.22 -9.62
C SER A 51 -68.54 -22.94 -9.71
N PRO A 52 -67.77 -23.82 -10.39
CA PRO A 52 -66.30 -23.67 -10.49
C PRO A 52 -65.90 -22.30 -11.06
N PHE A 53 -66.68 -21.77 -11.98
CA PHE A 53 -66.42 -20.45 -12.59
C PHE A 53 -66.59 -19.32 -11.61
N GLU A 54 -67.64 -19.37 -10.83
CA GLU A 54 -67.97 -18.37 -9.79
C GLU A 54 -66.94 -18.45 -8.64
N ALA A 55 -66.53 -19.66 -8.25
CA ALA A 55 -65.49 -19.85 -7.22
C ALA A 55 -64.13 -19.26 -7.65
N VAL A 56 -63.72 -19.48 -8.90
CA VAL A 56 -62.50 -18.89 -9.44
C VAL A 56 -62.63 -17.37 -9.53
N TYR A 57 -63.75 -16.87 -10.04
CA TYR A 57 -63.99 -15.41 -10.15
C TYR A 57 -63.86 -14.71 -8.78
N ARG A 58 -64.52 -15.23 -7.75
CA ARG A 58 -64.49 -14.68 -6.40
C ARG A 58 -63.13 -14.79 -5.74
N THR A 59 -62.37 -15.87 -6.01
CA THR A 59 -61.02 -16.04 -5.53
C THR A 59 -60.08 -15.00 -6.13
N LEU A 60 -60.24 -14.67 -7.42
CA LEU A 60 -59.44 -13.67 -8.10
C LEU A 60 -59.85 -12.22 -7.72
N SER A 61 -61.20 -11.97 -7.56
CA SER A 61 -61.69 -10.65 -7.16
C SER A 61 -61.26 -10.22 -5.75
N ALA A 62 -60.87 -11.16 -4.91
CA ALA A 62 -60.33 -10.88 -3.57
C ALA A 62 -59.09 -9.96 -3.59
N VAL A 63 -58.36 -9.88 -4.71
CA VAL A 63 -57.23 -8.95 -4.89
C VAL A 63 -57.70 -7.50 -4.99
N GLY A 64 -58.90 -7.28 -5.58
CA GLY A 64 -59.42 -5.94 -5.88
C GLY A 64 -60.20 -5.28 -4.75
N MET A 65 -60.49 -5.96 -3.64
CA MET A 65 -61.38 -5.50 -2.54
C MET A 65 -62.80 -5.09 -3.02
N TRP A 66 -63.31 -5.62 -4.13
CA TRP A 66 -64.47 -5.15 -4.83
C TRP A 66 -65.74 -5.95 -4.50
N ASP A 67 -65.78 -6.65 -3.37
CA ASP A 67 -66.93 -7.48 -3.08
C ASP A 67 -67.69 -7.00 -1.85
N ASP A 68 -69.05 -6.94 -1.98
CA ASP A 68 -70.03 -6.57 -0.92
C ASP A 68 -70.07 -7.56 0.27
N TYR A 69 -69.16 -8.55 0.30
CA TYR A 69 -69.03 -9.59 1.32
C TYR A 69 -68.27 -9.18 2.60
N PHE A 70 -68.19 -7.91 2.89
CA PHE A 70 -67.54 -7.38 4.10
C PHE A 70 -68.19 -7.81 5.43
N ASN A 71 -69.41 -8.41 5.37
CA ASN A 71 -70.16 -8.72 6.58
C ASN A 71 -70.09 -10.20 7.05
N ALA A 72 -69.29 -11.04 6.41
CA ALA A 72 -69.09 -12.42 6.90
C ALA A 72 -68.01 -12.47 7.95
N ASN A 73 -68.35 -12.71 9.19
CA ASN A 73 -67.48 -12.85 10.34
C ASN A 73 -66.66 -14.17 10.27
N ASN A 74 -65.93 -14.39 9.17
CA ASN A 74 -65.15 -15.58 8.86
C ASN A 74 -63.67 -15.24 8.79
N TRP A 75 -62.94 -15.61 9.80
CA TRP A 75 -61.48 -15.38 9.91
C TRP A 75 -60.69 -15.93 8.71
N LEU A 76 -61.14 -17.02 8.09
CA LEU A 76 -60.51 -17.65 6.93
C LEU A 76 -60.62 -16.74 5.69
N LEU A 77 -61.71 -15.99 5.52
CA LEU A 77 -61.86 -15.01 4.46
C LEU A 77 -60.84 -13.87 4.61
N GLU A 78 -60.58 -13.41 5.81
CA GLU A 78 -59.58 -12.38 6.08
C GLU A 78 -58.17 -12.87 5.75
N VAL A 79 -57.83 -14.15 6.08
CA VAL A 79 -56.55 -14.76 5.73
C VAL A 79 -56.38 -14.86 4.21
N VAL A 80 -57.41 -15.29 3.48
CA VAL A 80 -57.41 -15.37 2.00
C VAL A 80 -57.25 -13.99 1.37
N ARG A 81 -57.93 -12.98 1.86
CA ARG A 81 -57.79 -11.57 1.41
C ARG A 81 -56.40 -11.03 1.65
N PHE A 82 -55.88 -11.22 2.83
CA PHE A 82 -54.50 -10.83 3.14
C PHE A 82 -53.48 -11.51 2.21
N ALA A 83 -53.61 -12.81 1.99
CA ALA A 83 -52.75 -13.57 1.09
C ALA A 83 -52.89 -13.07 -0.37
N ALA A 84 -54.11 -12.74 -0.82
CA ALA A 84 -54.37 -12.22 -2.16
C ALA A 84 -53.69 -10.88 -2.42
N ILE A 85 -53.67 -9.97 -1.45
CA ILE A 85 -52.97 -8.68 -1.54
C ILE A 85 -51.45 -8.85 -1.36
N ALA A 86 -51.05 -9.69 -0.41
CA ALA A 86 -49.64 -9.91 -0.09
C ALA A 86 -48.90 -10.59 -1.23
N THR A 87 -49.51 -11.52 -1.98
CA THR A 87 -48.85 -12.26 -3.05
C THR A 87 -48.29 -11.36 -4.16
N PRO A 88 -49.06 -10.49 -4.82
CA PRO A 88 -48.54 -9.57 -5.84
C PRO A 88 -47.60 -8.52 -5.23
N ALA A 89 -47.88 -8.02 -4.02
CA ALA A 89 -47.04 -7.05 -3.35
C ALA A 89 -45.65 -7.64 -3.04
N VAL A 90 -45.57 -8.85 -2.50
CA VAL A 90 -44.31 -9.58 -2.24
C VAL A 90 -43.64 -9.96 -3.56
N GLY A 91 -44.38 -10.37 -4.59
CA GLY A 91 -43.86 -10.65 -5.92
C GLY A 91 -43.20 -9.41 -6.55
N LEU A 92 -43.85 -8.26 -6.51
CA LEU A 92 -43.30 -6.99 -6.95
C LEU A 92 -42.08 -6.59 -6.12
N LEU A 93 -42.14 -6.70 -4.81
CA LEU A 93 -41.02 -6.40 -3.93
C LEU A 93 -39.80 -7.30 -4.26
N PHE A 94 -40.00 -8.58 -4.59
CA PHE A 94 -38.94 -9.47 -4.99
C PHE A 94 -38.47 -9.24 -6.43
N ALA A 95 -39.35 -8.93 -7.37
CA ALA A 95 -38.99 -8.59 -8.75
C ALA A 95 -38.11 -7.33 -8.80
N PHE A 96 -38.44 -6.34 -7.98
CA PHE A 96 -37.69 -5.10 -7.89
C PHE A 96 -36.55 -5.11 -6.85
N SER A 97 -36.40 -6.18 -6.07
CA SER A 97 -35.41 -6.22 -4.98
C SER A 97 -33.97 -5.95 -5.44
N GLY A 98 -33.58 -6.38 -6.64
CA GLY A 98 -32.28 -6.07 -7.23
C GLY A 98 -32.13 -4.61 -7.64
N GLN A 99 -33.21 -3.97 -8.10
CA GLN A 99 -33.25 -2.54 -8.42
C GLN A 99 -33.46 -1.69 -7.17
N LEU A 100 -34.31 -2.14 -6.25
CA LEU A 100 -34.50 -1.49 -4.94
C LEU A 100 -33.22 -1.51 -4.12
N GLY A 101 -32.50 -2.62 -4.07
CA GLY A 101 -31.20 -2.72 -3.39
C GLY A 101 -30.18 -1.74 -3.96
N ARG A 102 -30.13 -1.61 -5.30
CA ARG A 102 -29.30 -0.59 -5.97
C ARG A 102 -29.76 0.84 -5.69
N SER A 103 -31.07 1.07 -5.67
CA SER A 103 -31.65 2.38 -5.39
C SER A 103 -31.54 2.75 -3.91
N LEU A 104 -31.72 1.81 -2.99
CA LEU A 104 -31.50 1.99 -1.57
C LEU A 104 -30.01 2.23 -1.28
N ALA A 105 -29.10 1.49 -1.90
CA ALA A 105 -27.66 1.75 -1.80
C ALA A 105 -27.31 3.17 -2.28
N ARG A 106 -27.98 3.67 -3.34
CA ARG A 106 -27.84 5.06 -3.80
C ARG A 106 -28.42 6.06 -2.78
N LEU A 107 -29.57 5.76 -2.18
CA LEU A 107 -30.17 6.61 -1.15
C LEU A 107 -29.32 6.66 0.13
N PHE A 108 -28.74 5.54 0.56
CA PHE A 108 -27.81 5.51 1.69
C PHE A 108 -26.49 6.22 1.36
N ASN A 109 -26.04 6.18 0.11
CA ASN A 109 -24.93 7.00 -0.36
C ASN A 109 -25.22 8.50 -0.28
N LEU A 110 -26.49 8.93 -0.38
CA LEU A 110 -26.84 10.34 -0.25
C LEU A 110 -26.52 10.91 1.14
N ALA A 111 -26.46 10.07 2.17
CA ALA A 111 -26.09 10.46 3.53
C ALA A 111 -24.61 10.22 3.84
N ALA A 112 -23.85 9.54 2.96
CA ALA A 112 -22.44 9.26 3.19
C ALA A 112 -21.61 10.54 3.10
N ALA A 113 -20.96 10.91 4.19
CA ALA A 113 -19.95 11.95 4.24
C ALA A 113 -18.68 11.36 4.89
N ASN A 114 -17.51 11.82 4.47
CA ASN A 114 -16.23 11.34 4.97
C ASN A 114 -15.96 9.82 4.70
N HIS A 115 -16.50 9.28 3.62
CA HIS A 115 -16.27 7.92 3.16
C HIS A 115 -14.99 7.84 2.29
N VAL A 116 -14.54 6.62 2.02
CA VAL A 116 -13.42 6.33 1.11
C VAL A 116 -13.99 5.82 -0.21
N VAL A 117 -13.62 6.46 -1.30
CA VAL A 117 -13.91 5.98 -2.67
C VAL A 117 -12.67 5.32 -3.23
N ILE A 118 -12.77 4.09 -3.67
CA ILE A 118 -11.69 3.33 -4.30
C ILE A 118 -12.13 3.03 -5.73
N ALA A 119 -11.35 3.47 -6.69
CA ALA A 119 -11.60 3.30 -8.12
C ALA A 119 -10.61 2.27 -8.69
N GLY A 120 -11.13 1.11 -9.09
CA GLY A 120 -10.39 -0.01 -9.65
C GLY A 120 -10.94 -1.36 -9.18
N ASP A 121 -10.73 -2.39 -10.00
CA ASP A 121 -11.16 -3.77 -9.76
C ASP A 121 -9.98 -4.75 -9.60
N SER A 122 -8.76 -4.24 -9.52
CA SER A 122 -7.55 -5.03 -9.27
C SER A 122 -7.56 -5.71 -7.89
N ALA A 123 -6.84 -6.81 -7.75
CA ALA A 123 -6.69 -7.50 -6.46
C ALA A 123 -6.18 -6.56 -5.34
N ALA A 124 -5.34 -5.60 -5.68
CA ALA A 124 -4.85 -4.58 -4.76
C ALA A 124 -5.96 -3.61 -4.31
N ALA A 125 -6.80 -3.14 -5.23
CA ALA A 125 -7.96 -2.30 -4.92
C ALA A 125 -8.96 -3.02 -4.01
N LEU A 126 -9.22 -4.31 -4.28
CA LEU A 126 -10.08 -5.15 -3.45
C LEU A 126 -9.50 -5.36 -2.04
N SER A 127 -8.19 -5.59 -1.94
CA SER A 127 -7.48 -5.72 -0.66
C SER A 127 -7.63 -4.44 0.17
N LEU A 128 -7.36 -3.27 -0.42
CA LEU A 128 -7.51 -1.97 0.23
C LEU A 128 -8.96 -1.74 0.68
N ALA A 129 -9.95 -2.08 -0.15
CA ALA A 129 -11.36 -1.91 0.20
C ALA A 129 -11.74 -2.74 1.42
N LEU A 130 -11.24 -3.97 1.51
CA LEU A 130 -11.49 -4.86 2.65
C LEU A 130 -10.77 -4.38 3.92
N ASP A 131 -9.52 -3.92 3.81
CA ASP A 131 -8.78 -3.40 4.97
C ASP A 131 -9.41 -2.10 5.50
N CYS A 132 -9.76 -1.15 4.63
CA CYS A 132 -10.49 0.07 5.02
C CYS A 132 -11.82 -0.29 5.72
N ARG A 133 -12.53 -1.29 5.21
CA ARG A 133 -13.78 -1.74 5.83
C ARG A 133 -13.55 -2.39 7.20
N ALA A 134 -12.51 -3.21 7.36
CA ALA A 134 -12.11 -3.79 8.64
C ALA A 134 -11.76 -2.72 9.69
N LYS A 135 -11.23 -1.58 9.26
CA LYS A 135 -10.96 -0.37 10.08
C LYS A 135 -12.21 0.50 10.30
N LYS A 136 -13.40 0.02 9.88
CA LYS A 136 -14.72 0.67 10.04
C LYS A 136 -14.93 1.92 9.18
N ASP A 137 -14.18 2.10 8.11
CA ASP A 137 -14.50 3.14 7.14
C ASP A 137 -15.75 2.78 6.34
N SER A 138 -16.50 3.77 5.91
CA SER A 138 -17.51 3.60 4.86
C SER A 138 -16.80 3.58 3.51
N VAL A 139 -16.91 2.48 2.76
CA VAL A 139 -16.14 2.25 1.53
C VAL A 139 -17.09 2.11 0.34
N ILE A 140 -16.81 2.86 -0.71
CA ILE A 140 -17.43 2.74 -2.02
C ILE A 140 -16.36 2.30 -3.02
N LEU A 141 -16.55 1.13 -3.61
CA LEU A 141 -15.69 0.61 -4.67
C LEU A 141 -16.34 0.89 -6.02
N LEU A 142 -15.60 1.54 -6.90
CA LEU A 142 -15.96 1.71 -8.32
C LEU A 142 -15.20 0.65 -9.12
N ALA A 143 -15.92 -0.19 -9.83
CA ALA A 143 -15.33 -1.29 -10.59
C ALA A 143 -16.01 -1.42 -11.95
N GLN A 144 -15.25 -1.60 -13.01
CA GLN A 144 -15.77 -1.71 -14.36
C GLN A 144 -16.19 -3.14 -14.71
N HIS A 145 -15.39 -4.13 -14.33
CA HIS A 145 -15.55 -5.53 -14.72
C HIS A 145 -15.40 -6.50 -13.54
N LEU A 146 -16.15 -6.30 -12.47
CA LEU A 146 -16.05 -7.16 -11.30
C LEU A 146 -16.97 -8.39 -11.44
N PRO A 147 -16.46 -9.63 -11.28
CA PRO A 147 -17.29 -10.83 -11.26
C PRO A 147 -18.41 -10.73 -10.22
N SER A 148 -19.61 -11.15 -10.56
CA SER A 148 -20.80 -11.04 -9.69
C SER A 148 -20.60 -11.70 -8.33
N GLU A 149 -19.86 -12.81 -8.28
CA GLU A 149 -19.55 -13.52 -7.03
C GLU A 149 -18.63 -12.69 -6.12
N THR A 150 -17.59 -12.08 -6.68
CA THR A 150 -16.68 -11.18 -5.97
C THR A 150 -17.43 -9.94 -5.46
N ALA A 151 -18.26 -9.34 -6.32
CA ALA A 151 -19.10 -8.20 -5.93
C ALA A 151 -20.03 -8.55 -4.76
N LEU A 152 -20.61 -9.76 -4.78
CA LEU A 152 -21.47 -10.24 -3.71
C LEU A 152 -20.68 -10.47 -2.40
N ALA A 153 -19.48 -11.04 -2.49
CA ALA A 153 -18.62 -11.27 -1.34
C ALA A 153 -18.21 -9.94 -0.67
N LEU A 154 -17.88 -8.91 -1.46
CA LEU A 154 -17.56 -7.57 -0.96
C LEU A 154 -18.76 -6.90 -0.30
N ARG A 155 -19.95 -6.98 -0.93
CA ARG A 155 -21.19 -6.45 -0.35
C ARG A 155 -21.54 -7.12 0.99
N ARG A 156 -21.32 -8.44 1.13
CA ARG A 156 -21.49 -9.16 2.42
C ARG A 156 -20.55 -8.64 3.51
N LYS A 157 -19.36 -8.15 3.14
CA LYS A 157 -18.41 -7.53 4.06
C LYS A 157 -18.67 -6.03 4.30
N GLY A 158 -19.74 -5.47 3.71
CA GLY A 158 -20.15 -4.09 3.92
C GLY A 158 -19.50 -3.06 2.99
N VAL A 159 -18.87 -3.50 1.90
CA VAL A 159 -18.37 -2.61 0.84
C VAL A 159 -19.52 -2.29 -0.13
N ILE A 160 -19.72 -1.02 -0.44
CA ILE A 160 -20.69 -0.59 -1.46
C ILE A 160 -19.99 -0.69 -2.82
N VAL A 161 -20.48 -1.54 -3.71
CA VAL A 161 -19.92 -1.73 -5.04
C VAL A 161 -20.81 -1.05 -6.06
N LEU A 162 -20.28 -0.08 -6.80
CA LEU A 162 -20.89 0.60 -7.94
C LEU A 162 -20.16 0.19 -9.22
N GLU A 163 -20.94 -0.27 -10.20
CA GLU A 163 -20.42 -0.66 -11.51
C GLU A 163 -20.29 0.56 -12.42
N GLY A 164 -19.15 0.71 -13.08
CA GLY A 164 -18.91 1.76 -14.07
C GLY A 164 -17.45 2.19 -14.12
N ASP A 165 -17.13 2.88 -15.21
CA ASP A 165 -15.81 3.46 -15.44
C ASP A 165 -15.59 4.68 -14.53
N ALA A 166 -14.62 4.62 -13.66
CA ALA A 166 -14.29 5.68 -12.70
C ALA A 166 -13.70 6.95 -13.37
N GLY A 167 -13.29 6.88 -14.64
CA GLY A 167 -12.92 8.07 -15.42
C GLY A 167 -14.11 8.94 -15.79
N GLN A 168 -15.35 8.40 -15.72
CA GLN A 168 -16.58 9.10 -16.06
C GLN A 168 -17.10 9.90 -14.88
N ARG A 169 -17.50 11.15 -15.17
CA ARG A 169 -17.99 12.09 -14.16
C ARG A 169 -19.26 11.58 -13.44
N GLU A 170 -20.15 10.93 -14.17
CA GLU A 170 -21.43 10.40 -13.68
C GLU A 170 -21.21 9.32 -12.61
N VAL A 171 -20.24 8.44 -12.83
CA VAL A 171 -19.86 7.36 -11.89
C VAL A 171 -19.25 7.94 -10.62
N LEU A 172 -18.31 8.86 -10.76
CA LEU A 172 -17.72 9.58 -9.62
C LEU A 172 -18.76 10.40 -8.85
N HIS A 173 -19.75 10.99 -9.56
CA HIS A 173 -20.85 11.71 -8.94
C HIS A 173 -21.76 10.75 -8.17
N ALA A 174 -22.08 9.58 -8.72
CA ALA A 174 -22.86 8.54 -8.04
C ALA A 174 -22.15 8.03 -6.77
N ALA A 175 -20.80 7.95 -6.79
CA ALA A 175 -19.97 7.64 -5.63
C ALA A 175 -19.80 8.83 -4.66
N ARG A 176 -20.33 10.01 -4.97
CA ARG A 176 -20.14 11.25 -4.20
C ARG A 176 -18.65 11.57 -3.91
N ALA A 177 -17.79 11.30 -4.88
CA ALA A 177 -16.34 11.48 -4.75
C ALA A 177 -15.96 12.88 -4.24
N ALA A 178 -16.70 13.93 -4.65
CA ALA A 178 -16.45 15.30 -4.18
C ALA A 178 -16.75 15.53 -2.68
N SER A 179 -17.46 14.63 -1.98
CA SER A 179 -17.73 14.71 -0.54
C SER A 179 -17.01 13.61 0.26
N ALA A 180 -16.20 12.79 -0.39
CA ALA A 180 -15.39 11.77 0.24
C ALA A 180 -14.30 12.38 1.15
N ALA A 181 -13.80 11.60 2.10
CA ALA A 181 -12.57 11.92 2.83
C ALA A 181 -11.34 11.64 1.97
N HIS A 182 -11.36 10.52 1.27
CA HIS A 182 -10.28 10.06 0.40
C HIS A 182 -10.87 9.48 -0.89
N VAL A 183 -10.19 9.75 -2.00
CA VAL A 183 -10.39 9.05 -3.28
C VAL A 183 -9.09 8.34 -3.59
N VAL A 184 -9.16 7.06 -3.94
CA VAL A 184 -8.00 6.26 -4.33
C VAL A 184 -8.21 5.81 -5.77
N ALA A 185 -7.41 6.32 -6.69
CA ALA A 185 -7.34 5.85 -8.07
C ALA A 185 -6.39 4.66 -8.11
N PHE A 186 -6.92 3.47 -8.42
CA PHE A 186 -6.21 2.20 -8.24
C PHE A 186 -6.45 1.24 -9.40
N GLU A 187 -6.54 1.79 -10.60
CA GLU A 187 -6.57 1.01 -11.84
C GLU A 187 -5.17 0.45 -12.17
N PRO A 188 -5.08 -0.65 -12.93
CA PRO A 188 -3.80 -1.22 -13.36
C PRO A 188 -2.96 -0.27 -14.20
N GLU A 189 -3.59 0.64 -14.94
CA GLU A 189 -2.88 1.55 -15.83
C GLU A 189 -2.70 2.95 -15.22
N ASP A 190 -1.48 3.47 -15.26
CA ASP A 190 -1.13 4.80 -14.74
C ASP A 190 -1.96 5.92 -15.39
N THR A 191 -2.22 5.81 -16.70
CA THR A 191 -3.01 6.79 -17.45
C THR A 191 -4.47 6.85 -16.97
N ALA A 192 -5.08 5.71 -16.64
CA ALA A 192 -6.42 5.65 -16.09
C ALA A 192 -6.47 6.32 -14.71
N ASN A 193 -5.47 6.09 -13.87
CA ASN A 193 -5.37 6.73 -12.56
C ASN A 193 -5.24 8.26 -12.64
N LEU A 194 -4.46 8.77 -13.59
CA LEU A 194 -4.34 10.21 -13.84
C LEU A 194 -5.66 10.81 -14.40
N GLN A 195 -6.39 10.06 -15.24
CA GLN A 195 -7.71 10.49 -15.72
C GLN A 195 -8.73 10.60 -14.59
N ILE A 196 -8.73 9.66 -13.64
CA ILE A 196 -9.58 9.70 -12.45
C ILE A 196 -9.22 10.93 -11.59
N GLU A 197 -7.94 11.18 -11.33
CA GLU A 197 -7.50 12.39 -10.61
C GLU A 197 -8.01 13.66 -11.29
N ALA A 198 -7.81 13.78 -12.61
CA ALA A 198 -8.26 14.93 -13.39
C ALA A 198 -9.80 15.10 -13.36
N ALA A 199 -10.55 14.01 -13.38
CA ALA A 199 -12.01 14.04 -13.26
C ALA A 199 -12.46 14.52 -11.88
N VAL A 200 -11.85 14.01 -10.81
CA VAL A 200 -12.11 14.46 -9.42
C VAL A 200 -11.76 15.93 -9.25
N ARG A 201 -10.62 16.38 -9.81
CA ARG A 201 -10.19 17.79 -9.80
C ARG A 201 -11.25 18.70 -10.42
N ARG A 202 -11.75 18.37 -11.62
CA ARG A 202 -12.82 19.12 -12.29
C ARG A 202 -14.11 19.16 -11.48
N MET A 203 -14.44 18.10 -10.73
CA MET A 203 -15.65 18.05 -9.89
C MET A 203 -15.56 18.90 -8.62
N THR A 204 -14.35 19.15 -8.14
CA THR A 204 -14.07 19.91 -6.91
C THR A 204 -13.68 21.35 -7.20
N ASP A 205 -13.41 21.68 -8.45
CA ASP A 205 -13.04 23.04 -8.86
C ASP A 205 -14.15 24.05 -8.50
N GLY A 206 -13.74 25.20 -7.98
CA GLY A 206 -14.66 26.23 -7.49
C GLY A 206 -15.39 25.92 -6.17
N LYS A 207 -15.28 24.70 -5.61
CA LYS A 207 -15.91 24.36 -4.33
C LYS A 207 -15.00 24.70 -3.16
N ARG A 208 -15.44 25.61 -2.29
CA ARG A 208 -14.74 25.88 -1.04
C ARG A 208 -14.83 24.67 -0.10
N ARG A 209 -13.70 24.01 0.15
CA ARG A 209 -13.58 22.96 1.17
C ARG A 209 -12.71 23.48 2.31
N ARG A 210 -13.01 23.02 3.52
CA ARG A 210 -12.20 23.36 4.70
C ARG A 210 -10.78 22.77 4.63
N ARG A 211 -10.67 21.61 3.96
CA ARG A 211 -9.40 20.94 3.61
C ARG A 211 -9.50 20.42 2.18
N PRO A 212 -8.44 20.42 1.40
CA PRO A 212 -8.41 19.78 0.08
C PRO A 212 -8.80 18.30 0.19
N LEU A 213 -9.42 17.76 -0.86
CA LEU A 213 -9.72 16.33 -0.95
C LEU A 213 -8.42 15.56 -1.23
N ALA A 214 -8.05 14.62 -0.36
CA ALA A 214 -6.93 13.75 -0.63
C ALA A 214 -7.28 12.75 -1.74
N VAL A 215 -6.53 12.81 -2.84
CA VAL A 215 -6.66 11.91 -3.99
C VAL A 215 -5.38 11.09 -4.10
N HIS A 216 -5.45 9.82 -3.69
CA HIS A 216 -4.33 8.90 -3.78
C HIS A 216 -4.30 8.30 -5.18
N VAL A 217 -3.14 8.41 -5.86
CA VAL A 217 -2.99 8.02 -7.27
C VAL A 217 -1.94 6.92 -7.36
N ALA A 218 -2.38 5.71 -7.67
CA ALA A 218 -1.47 4.59 -7.86
C ALA A 218 -0.63 4.78 -9.12
N THR A 219 0.64 4.45 -9.04
CA THR A 219 1.60 4.56 -10.14
C THR A 219 2.53 3.36 -10.14
N GLN A 220 2.67 2.69 -11.28
CA GLN A 220 3.61 1.58 -11.47
C GLN A 220 4.99 2.10 -11.92
N SER A 221 5.00 3.16 -12.74
CA SER A 221 6.23 3.77 -13.23
C SER A 221 6.91 4.61 -12.15
N SER A 222 8.15 4.27 -11.80
CA SER A 222 8.98 5.04 -10.86
C SER A 222 9.28 6.46 -11.36
N MET A 223 9.45 6.63 -12.67
CA MET A 223 9.65 7.94 -13.30
C MET A 223 8.40 8.81 -13.16
N LEU A 224 7.22 8.26 -13.49
CA LEU A 224 5.96 8.99 -13.37
C LEU A 224 5.64 9.33 -11.91
N LEU A 225 5.97 8.43 -10.98
CA LEU A 225 5.83 8.67 -9.55
C LEU A 225 6.64 9.89 -9.09
N LYS A 226 7.91 9.97 -9.52
CA LYS A 226 8.81 11.08 -9.21
C LYS A 226 8.25 12.39 -9.76
N GLU A 227 7.91 12.44 -11.04
CA GLU A 227 7.33 13.62 -11.69
C GLU A 227 6.02 14.08 -11.03
N ALA A 228 5.12 13.14 -10.73
CA ALA A 228 3.86 13.45 -10.07
C ALA A 228 4.06 14.05 -8.66
N ARG A 229 5.03 13.54 -7.91
CA ARG A 229 5.39 14.07 -6.59
C ARG A 229 6.03 15.47 -6.68
N GLU A 230 6.90 15.69 -7.65
CA GLU A 230 7.50 17.00 -7.89
C GLU A 230 6.45 18.03 -8.31
N LEU A 231 5.57 17.68 -9.25
CA LEU A 231 4.47 18.53 -9.67
C LEU A 231 3.55 18.91 -8.51
N ARG A 232 3.21 17.93 -7.65
CA ARG A 232 2.44 18.17 -6.42
C ARG A 232 3.14 19.19 -5.53
N SER A 233 4.43 19.02 -5.27
CA SER A 233 5.19 19.90 -4.40
C SER A 233 5.29 21.32 -4.95
N MET A 234 5.42 21.48 -6.27
CA MET A 234 5.39 22.79 -6.94
C MET A 234 4.01 23.46 -6.82
N GLN A 235 2.92 22.68 -6.94
CA GLN A 235 1.56 23.20 -6.78
C GLN A 235 1.31 23.68 -5.33
N ALA A 236 1.75 22.91 -4.35
CA ALA A 236 1.70 23.28 -2.94
C ALA A 236 2.43 24.60 -2.67
N ARG A 237 3.64 24.75 -3.23
CA ARG A 237 4.46 25.97 -3.12
C ARG A 237 3.76 27.21 -3.69
N LYS A 238 3.02 27.08 -4.77
CA LYS A 238 2.28 28.19 -5.41
C LYS A 238 0.96 28.52 -4.72
N GLY A 239 0.62 27.88 -3.60
CA GLY A 239 -0.66 28.04 -2.91
C GLY A 239 -1.88 27.54 -3.70
N LYS A 240 -1.66 26.80 -4.81
CA LYS A 240 -2.73 26.30 -5.67
C LYS A 240 -3.46 25.08 -5.11
N MET A 241 -2.94 24.47 -4.04
CA MET A 241 -3.57 23.32 -3.38
C MET A 241 -4.80 23.65 -2.54
N THR A 242 -5.04 24.91 -2.25
CA THR A 242 -6.20 25.35 -1.45
C THR A 242 -7.53 25.27 -2.20
N ALA A 243 -7.51 25.04 -3.51
CA ALA A 243 -8.65 25.10 -4.41
C ALA A 243 -9.06 23.72 -4.94
N GLY A 244 -9.30 22.72 -4.08
CA GLY A 244 -9.96 21.50 -4.55
C GLY A 244 -9.37 20.19 -4.06
N ILE A 245 -8.28 19.66 -4.64
CA ILE A 245 -7.70 18.37 -4.31
C ILE A 245 -6.23 18.47 -3.86
N ASP A 246 -5.81 17.49 -3.04
CA ASP A 246 -4.41 17.19 -2.70
C ASP A 246 -4.04 15.83 -3.32
N PRO A 247 -3.36 15.79 -4.49
CA PRO A 247 -2.94 14.55 -5.10
C PRO A 247 -1.81 13.92 -4.29
N LYS A 248 -1.94 12.63 -3.97
CA LYS A 248 -0.95 11.83 -3.22
C LYS A 248 -0.52 10.62 -4.06
N PRO A 249 0.45 10.80 -4.98
CA PRO A 249 0.93 9.70 -5.79
C PRO A 249 1.71 8.69 -4.94
N PHE A 250 1.47 7.39 -5.18
CA PHE A 250 2.10 6.29 -4.47
C PHE A 250 2.38 5.10 -5.42
N SER A 251 3.34 4.24 -5.03
CA SER A 251 3.61 2.97 -5.71
C SER A 251 3.61 1.83 -4.71
N LEU A 252 2.89 0.74 -5.03
CA LEU A 252 2.92 -0.47 -4.21
C LEU A 252 4.30 -1.14 -4.22
N ILE A 253 5.02 -1.04 -5.33
CA ILE A 253 6.38 -1.54 -5.48
C ILE A 253 7.31 -0.81 -4.51
N GLU A 254 7.24 0.52 -4.46
CA GLU A 254 8.03 1.30 -3.49
C GLU A 254 7.65 0.95 -2.05
N VAL A 255 6.35 0.82 -1.75
CA VAL A 255 5.85 0.41 -0.43
C VAL A 255 6.42 -0.96 -0.04
N ALA A 256 6.38 -1.94 -0.97
CA ALA A 256 6.91 -3.28 -0.75
C ALA A 256 8.43 -3.27 -0.46
N ALA A 257 9.21 -2.57 -1.29
CA ALA A 257 10.65 -2.48 -1.14
C ALA A 257 11.05 -1.78 0.18
N ARG A 258 10.38 -0.67 0.53
CA ARG A 258 10.62 0.02 1.81
C ARG A 258 10.28 -0.84 3.02
N ALA A 259 9.12 -1.50 2.99
CA ALA A 259 8.69 -2.39 4.06
C ALA A 259 9.68 -3.56 4.25
N LEU A 260 10.10 -4.21 3.15
CA LEU A 260 11.10 -5.28 3.19
C LEU A 260 12.39 -4.81 3.84
N VAL A 261 12.98 -3.72 3.33
CA VAL A 261 14.27 -3.22 3.82
C VAL A 261 14.16 -2.79 5.28
N GLN A 262 13.13 -2.03 5.67
CA GLN A 262 12.95 -1.62 7.07
C GLN A 262 12.81 -2.81 8.02
N GLN A 263 12.07 -3.85 7.64
CA GLN A 263 11.83 -5.02 8.48
C GLN A 263 13.05 -5.93 8.59
N GLN A 264 13.84 -6.07 7.50
CA GLN A 264 14.91 -7.05 7.43
C GLN A 264 16.29 -6.49 7.74
N THR A 265 16.48 -5.18 7.73
CA THR A 265 17.80 -4.55 7.94
C THR A 265 18.50 -5.06 9.20
N HIS A 266 17.80 -5.16 10.33
CA HIS A 266 18.39 -5.63 11.57
C HIS A 266 18.90 -7.08 11.44
N ASN A 267 18.09 -7.97 10.87
CA ASN A 267 18.43 -9.38 10.68
C ASN A 267 19.61 -9.54 9.71
N LEU A 268 19.62 -8.77 8.61
CA LEU A 268 20.68 -8.81 7.60
C LEU A 268 22.01 -8.31 8.16
N LEU A 269 22.01 -7.23 8.93
CA LEU A 269 23.23 -6.72 9.58
C LEU A 269 23.77 -7.73 10.61
N SER A 270 22.90 -8.34 11.41
CA SER A 270 23.28 -9.36 12.38
C SER A 270 23.84 -10.61 11.69
N LEU A 271 23.21 -11.06 10.60
CA LEU A 271 23.71 -12.18 9.81
C LEU A 271 25.09 -11.89 9.18
N ALA A 272 25.27 -10.71 8.58
CA ALA A 272 26.55 -10.29 8.02
C ALA A 272 27.65 -10.29 9.10
N GLN A 273 27.35 -9.83 10.31
CA GLN A 273 28.28 -9.88 11.45
C GLN A 273 28.60 -11.32 11.85
N GLN A 274 27.61 -12.20 11.97
CA GLN A 274 27.81 -13.62 12.31
C GLN A 274 28.65 -14.35 11.26
N LEU A 275 28.45 -14.03 9.97
CA LEU A 275 29.23 -14.61 8.86
C LEU A 275 30.63 -13.99 8.70
N GLY A 276 30.98 -13.01 9.52
CA GLY A 276 32.29 -12.30 9.46
C GLY A 276 32.47 -11.55 8.14
N GLN A 277 31.38 -11.00 7.58
CA GLN A 277 31.42 -10.21 6.35
C GLN A 277 31.89 -8.78 6.65
N ASP A 278 32.54 -8.15 5.68
CA ASP A 278 32.96 -6.73 5.77
C ASP A 278 31.89 -5.77 5.27
N ARG A 279 30.84 -6.28 4.59
CA ARG A 279 29.71 -5.52 4.01
C ARG A 279 28.48 -6.39 3.81
N LEU A 280 27.33 -5.74 3.65
CA LEU A 280 26.15 -6.43 3.15
C LEU A 280 26.28 -6.63 1.64
N HIS A 281 26.02 -7.85 1.18
CA HIS A 281 25.99 -8.20 -0.22
C HIS A 281 24.63 -8.81 -0.58
N ILE A 282 23.84 -8.09 -1.34
CA ILE A 282 22.51 -8.51 -1.80
C ILE A 282 22.61 -8.98 -3.25
N VAL A 283 22.15 -10.20 -3.50
CA VAL A 283 22.11 -10.78 -4.85
C VAL A 283 20.66 -10.75 -5.35
N LEU A 284 20.45 -10.12 -6.49
CA LEU A 284 19.13 -9.98 -7.13
C LEU A 284 19.04 -10.96 -8.30
N PHE A 285 18.09 -11.87 -8.27
CA PHE A 285 17.69 -12.70 -9.42
C PHE A 285 16.52 -12.04 -10.13
N GLY A 286 16.76 -11.54 -11.34
CA GLY A 286 15.90 -10.63 -12.06
C GLY A 286 16.20 -9.17 -11.73
N PHE A 287 15.74 -8.27 -12.62
CA PHE A 287 15.85 -6.82 -12.41
C PHE A 287 14.61 -6.11 -12.96
N ASP A 288 13.47 -6.51 -12.44
CA ASP A 288 12.21 -5.80 -12.67
C ASP A 288 12.10 -4.57 -11.76
N ALA A 289 10.97 -3.88 -11.84
CA ALA A 289 10.73 -2.68 -11.03
C ALA A 289 10.81 -2.94 -9.51
N ALA A 290 10.49 -4.17 -9.04
CA ALA A 290 10.56 -4.50 -7.62
C ALA A 290 12.01 -4.75 -7.18
N ALA A 291 12.80 -5.49 -7.96
CA ALA A 291 14.23 -5.68 -7.70
C ALA A 291 14.98 -4.34 -7.73
N GLU A 292 14.70 -3.49 -8.72
CA GLU A 292 15.29 -2.15 -8.80
C GLU A 292 14.95 -1.29 -7.59
N ALA A 293 13.68 -1.27 -7.16
CA ALA A 293 13.25 -0.54 -5.98
C ALA A 293 13.92 -1.04 -4.69
N VAL A 294 14.16 -2.35 -4.56
CA VAL A 294 14.91 -2.91 -3.42
C VAL A 294 16.38 -2.46 -3.49
N ALA A 295 17.03 -2.53 -4.68
CA ALA A 295 18.39 -2.06 -4.85
C ALA A 295 18.55 -0.59 -4.48
N GLU A 296 17.70 0.27 -5.01
CA GLU A 296 17.68 1.71 -4.68
C GLU A 296 17.54 1.92 -3.17
N ARG A 297 16.61 1.21 -2.54
CA ARG A 297 16.33 1.39 -1.12
C ARG A 297 17.50 0.94 -0.25
N VAL A 298 18.16 -0.18 -0.58
CA VAL A 298 19.35 -0.65 0.10
C VAL A 298 20.48 0.39 -0.03
N LEU A 299 20.74 0.88 -1.25
CA LEU A 299 21.77 1.89 -1.52
C LEU A 299 21.48 3.24 -0.83
N MET A 300 20.21 3.61 -0.63
CA MET A 300 19.84 4.88 -0.01
C MET A 300 19.75 4.83 1.51
N SER A 301 19.62 3.65 2.14
CA SER A 301 19.28 3.58 3.57
C SER A 301 20.13 2.62 4.41
N VAL A 302 20.80 1.62 3.82
CA VAL A 302 21.48 0.57 4.60
C VAL A 302 22.99 0.84 4.69
N TRP A 303 23.36 1.80 5.54
CA TRP A 303 24.75 2.24 5.75
C TRP A 303 25.13 2.16 7.23
N SER A 304 25.89 1.12 7.60
CA SER A 304 26.30 0.87 8.99
C SER A 304 27.71 1.39 9.27
N ALA A 305 27.91 1.88 10.49
CA ALA A 305 29.23 2.30 10.98
C ALA A 305 30.22 1.13 11.17
N HIS A 306 29.73 -0.10 11.12
CA HIS A 306 30.54 -1.32 11.28
C HIS A 306 30.88 -2.01 9.98
N PHE A 307 30.28 -1.59 8.84
CA PHE A 307 30.42 -2.22 7.55
C PHE A 307 30.86 -1.22 6.47
N GLN A 308 31.49 -1.77 5.43
CA GLN A 308 31.70 -1.06 4.17
C GLN A 308 30.34 -0.78 3.48
N PRO A 309 30.28 0.11 2.49
CA PRO A 309 29.06 0.37 1.72
C PRO A 309 28.43 -0.91 1.18
N PRO A 310 27.09 -0.98 1.11
CA PRO A 310 26.39 -2.16 0.62
C PRO A 310 26.75 -2.46 -0.84
N ARG A 311 26.77 -3.74 -1.18
CA ARG A 311 27.04 -4.28 -2.52
C ARG A 311 25.81 -4.92 -3.09
N ILE A 312 25.55 -4.68 -4.38
CA ILE A 312 24.48 -5.29 -5.14
C ILE A 312 25.06 -6.08 -6.30
N THR A 313 24.65 -7.32 -6.47
CA THR A 313 24.93 -8.11 -7.68
C THR A 313 23.61 -8.51 -8.32
N VAL A 314 23.42 -8.12 -9.57
CA VAL A 314 22.22 -8.39 -10.35
C VAL A 314 22.52 -9.53 -11.31
N LEU A 315 21.72 -10.59 -11.23
CA LEU A 315 21.72 -11.72 -12.15
C LEU A 315 20.49 -11.60 -13.05
N THR A 316 20.69 -11.30 -14.33
CA THR A 316 19.61 -11.00 -15.28
C THR A 316 19.88 -11.56 -16.66
N GLN A 317 18.84 -11.76 -17.45
CA GLN A 317 18.94 -12.27 -18.82
C GLN A 317 19.69 -11.32 -19.75
N ASP A 318 19.47 -10.00 -19.59
CA ASP A 318 20.16 -8.97 -20.35
C ASP A 318 20.85 -7.97 -19.40
N PRO A 319 22.07 -8.27 -18.93
CA PRO A 319 22.80 -7.40 -18.02
C PRO A 319 23.17 -6.05 -18.63
N GLN A 320 23.38 -5.99 -19.95
CA GLN A 320 23.76 -4.74 -20.63
C GLN A 320 22.60 -3.75 -20.66
N ALA A 321 21.41 -4.21 -21.05
CA ALA A 321 20.20 -3.37 -21.04
C ALA A 321 19.82 -2.95 -19.62
N ALA A 322 19.89 -3.87 -18.65
CA ALA A 322 19.59 -3.58 -17.25
C ALA A 322 20.54 -2.54 -16.65
N GLU A 323 21.86 -2.71 -16.88
CA GLU A 323 22.87 -1.75 -16.42
C GLU A 323 22.71 -0.39 -17.08
N ALA A 324 22.55 -0.35 -18.42
CA ALA A 324 22.35 0.89 -19.15
C ALA A 324 21.11 1.65 -18.66
N GLY A 325 20.00 0.94 -18.45
CA GLY A 325 18.77 1.52 -17.90
C GLY A 325 18.96 2.07 -16.48
N PHE A 326 19.57 1.33 -15.59
CA PHE A 326 19.84 1.75 -14.22
C PHE A 326 20.77 2.97 -14.19
N ARG A 327 21.88 2.95 -14.94
CA ARG A 327 22.82 4.09 -15.06
C ARG A 327 22.15 5.34 -15.64
N ALA A 328 21.25 5.17 -16.60
CA ALA A 328 20.54 6.31 -17.20
C ALA A 328 19.58 6.98 -16.19
N ARG A 329 18.88 6.20 -15.37
CA ARG A 329 17.99 6.73 -14.30
C ARG A 329 18.74 7.38 -13.15
N HIS A 330 19.95 6.88 -12.84
CA HIS A 330 20.79 7.35 -11.73
C HIS A 330 22.10 7.97 -12.22
N ARG A 331 22.05 8.74 -13.27
CA ARG A 331 23.22 9.27 -13.98
C ARG A 331 24.24 9.90 -13.04
N GLU A 332 23.81 10.72 -12.10
CA GLU A 332 24.72 11.46 -11.21
C GLU A 332 25.48 10.54 -10.24
N ALA A 333 24.89 9.43 -9.82
CA ALA A 333 25.54 8.43 -8.99
C ALA A 333 26.74 7.73 -9.68
N PHE A 334 26.72 7.69 -11.04
CA PHE A 334 27.79 7.09 -11.83
C PHE A 334 28.73 8.13 -12.48
N ALA A 335 28.32 9.40 -12.54
CA ALA A 335 29.16 10.48 -13.08
C ALA A 335 30.22 10.94 -12.07
N HIS A 336 30.04 10.72 -10.77
CA HIS A 336 30.90 11.24 -9.71
C HIS A 336 31.53 10.12 -8.84
N PRO A 337 32.26 9.14 -9.42
CA PRO A 337 32.82 8.01 -8.65
C PRO A 337 33.88 8.42 -7.62
N HIS A 338 34.47 9.60 -7.75
CA HIS A 338 35.42 10.16 -6.79
C HIS A 338 34.74 10.67 -5.49
N VAL A 339 33.43 10.91 -5.53
CA VAL A 339 32.63 11.28 -4.35
C VAL A 339 32.01 10.04 -3.74
N TRP A 340 31.39 9.22 -4.56
CA TRP A 340 30.80 7.95 -4.18
C TRP A 340 30.69 7.01 -5.39
N ALA A 341 31.14 5.79 -5.21
CA ALA A 341 31.02 4.74 -6.21
C ALA A 341 30.01 3.70 -5.76
N ALA A 342 28.88 3.63 -6.46
CA ALA A 342 27.89 2.58 -6.26
C ALA A 342 28.50 1.21 -6.63
N ASP A 343 28.56 0.29 -5.65
CA ASP A 343 29.05 -1.08 -5.89
C ASP A 343 27.90 -1.96 -6.41
N VAL A 344 27.50 -1.72 -7.67
CA VAL A 344 26.45 -2.46 -8.37
C VAL A 344 27.06 -3.12 -9.61
N ALA A 345 26.89 -4.44 -9.73
CA ALA A 345 27.38 -5.21 -10.89
C ALA A 345 26.24 -6.02 -11.50
N PHE A 346 26.26 -6.14 -12.82
CA PHE A 346 25.27 -6.87 -13.59
C PHE A 346 25.96 -8.06 -14.26
N GLN A 347 25.38 -9.26 -14.11
CA GLN A 347 25.90 -10.51 -14.65
C GLN A 347 24.78 -11.26 -15.35
N ARG A 348 25.14 -12.04 -16.37
CA ARG A 348 24.17 -12.83 -17.12
C ARG A 348 23.76 -14.08 -16.37
N PHE A 349 22.47 -14.27 -16.25
CA PHE A 349 21.84 -15.51 -15.83
C PHE A 349 20.46 -15.60 -16.48
N ASP A 350 20.22 -16.68 -17.21
CA ASP A 350 18.96 -16.91 -17.91
C ASP A 350 18.15 -18.00 -17.21
N TRP A 351 17.22 -17.60 -16.36
CA TRP A 351 16.36 -18.53 -15.61
C TRP A 351 15.33 -19.30 -16.46
N LEU A 352 15.21 -19.02 -17.74
CA LEU A 352 14.39 -19.79 -18.68
C LEU A 352 15.14 -20.99 -19.26
N THR A 353 16.46 -20.85 -19.45
CA THR A 353 17.31 -21.89 -20.04
C THR A 353 18.23 -22.55 -19.00
N ASP A 354 18.60 -21.82 -17.96
CA ASP A 354 19.57 -22.24 -16.94
C ASP A 354 18.84 -22.59 -15.65
N SER A 355 18.98 -23.80 -15.16
CA SER A 355 18.57 -24.11 -13.78
C SER A 355 19.56 -23.50 -12.82
N PRO A 356 19.12 -22.79 -11.77
CA PRO A 356 20.06 -22.30 -10.77
C PRO A 356 20.74 -23.48 -10.08
N GLY A 357 22.07 -23.49 -10.13
CA GLY A 357 22.90 -24.45 -9.46
C GLY A 357 23.81 -23.78 -8.42
N PRO A 358 24.47 -24.54 -7.55
CA PRO A 358 25.40 -24.00 -6.55
C PRO A 358 26.60 -23.26 -7.17
N GLU A 359 26.95 -23.56 -8.43
CA GLU A 359 28.01 -22.90 -9.19
C GLU A 359 27.72 -21.42 -9.42
N VAL A 360 26.44 -21.02 -9.62
CA VAL A 360 26.05 -19.62 -9.82
C VAL A 360 26.38 -18.79 -8.57
N LEU A 361 25.98 -19.29 -7.40
CA LEU A 361 26.25 -18.59 -6.13
C LEU A 361 27.74 -18.57 -5.81
N ARG A 362 28.48 -19.66 -6.13
CA ARG A 362 29.95 -19.72 -5.95
C ARG A 362 30.65 -18.70 -6.85
N ALA A 363 30.28 -18.61 -8.12
CA ALA A 363 30.87 -17.65 -9.05
C ALA A 363 30.64 -16.19 -8.58
N VAL A 364 29.47 -15.90 -8.01
CA VAL A 364 29.23 -14.60 -7.39
C VAL A 364 30.14 -14.39 -6.17
N GLU A 365 30.25 -15.37 -5.27
CA GLU A 365 31.09 -15.24 -4.08
C GLU A 365 32.61 -15.13 -4.40
N GLU A 366 33.08 -15.87 -5.38
CA GLU A 366 34.50 -15.82 -5.82
C GLU A 366 34.83 -14.45 -6.42
N THR A 367 33.92 -13.83 -7.13
CA THR A 367 34.14 -12.54 -7.81
C THR A 367 33.79 -11.33 -6.99
N ARG A 368 32.78 -11.47 -6.11
CA ARG A 368 32.13 -10.34 -5.41
C ARG A 368 32.09 -10.47 -3.89
N GLY A 369 32.57 -11.61 -3.34
CA GLY A 369 32.55 -11.89 -1.90
C GLY A 369 31.21 -12.50 -1.42
N LYS A 370 31.22 -12.97 -0.16
CA LYS A 370 30.10 -13.68 0.47
C LYS A 370 28.79 -12.90 0.38
N LEU A 371 27.70 -13.60 0.06
CA LEU A 371 26.38 -13.00 -0.02
C LEU A 371 25.67 -12.99 1.35
N THR A 372 24.85 -11.99 1.60
CA THR A 372 24.06 -11.83 2.83
C THR A 372 22.60 -12.18 2.61
N ALA A 373 22.05 -11.88 1.45
CA ALA A 373 20.65 -12.20 1.11
C ALA A 373 20.49 -12.36 -0.40
N ILE A 374 19.41 -13.06 -0.77
CA ILE A 374 18.96 -13.20 -2.15
C ILE A 374 17.58 -12.56 -2.26
N VAL A 375 17.35 -11.80 -3.34
CA VAL A 375 16.04 -11.27 -3.72
C VAL A 375 15.69 -11.81 -5.10
N VAL A 376 14.46 -12.28 -5.27
CA VAL A 376 13.96 -12.83 -6.53
C VAL A 376 12.82 -11.97 -7.03
N ALA A 377 13.03 -11.30 -8.17
CA ALA A 377 12.01 -10.46 -8.82
C ALA A 377 12.30 -10.35 -10.32
N THR A 378 11.64 -11.24 -11.09
CA THR A 378 11.84 -11.41 -12.54
C THR A 378 10.76 -10.78 -13.40
N GLY A 379 9.76 -10.14 -12.77
CA GLY A 379 8.57 -9.62 -13.45
C GLY A 379 7.44 -10.65 -13.61
N SER A 380 7.59 -11.87 -13.07
CA SER A 380 6.60 -12.93 -13.18
C SER A 380 6.50 -13.72 -11.88
N ASP A 381 5.35 -13.67 -11.18
CA ASP A 381 5.13 -14.41 -9.94
C ASP A 381 5.44 -15.92 -10.08
N PRO A 382 4.98 -16.64 -11.14
CA PRO A 382 5.34 -18.06 -11.32
C PRO A 382 6.85 -18.30 -11.46
N CYS A 383 7.57 -17.45 -12.19
CA CYS A 383 9.03 -17.55 -12.32
C CYS A 383 9.72 -17.27 -10.98
N ASN A 384 9.25 -16.27 -10.24
CA ASN A 384 9.77 -15.93 -8.91
C ASN A 384 9.63 -17.11 -7.95
N ILE A 385 8.45 -17.73 -7.89
CA ILE A 385 8.17 -18.90 -7.05
C ILE A 385 9.10 -20.07 -7.41
N HIS A 386 9.17 -20.43 -8.70
CA HIS A 386 10.02 -21.52 -9.17
C HIS A 386 11.48 -21.30 -8.79
N LEU A 387 12.00 -20.12 -9.10
CA LEU A 387 13.41 -19.75 -8.87
C LEU A 387 13.74 -19.69 -7.38
N ALA A 388 12.87 -19.12 -6.56
CA ALA A 388 13.07 -19.02 -5.12
C ALA A 388 13.11 -20.40 -4.44
N ILE A 389 12.25 -21.34 -4.86
CA ILE A 389 12.25 -22.72 -4.35
C ILE A 389 13.54 -23.45 -4.76
N ALA A 390 13.97 -23.31 -6.02
CA ALA A 390 15.21 -23.90 -6.48
C ALA A 390 16.41 -23.37 -5.69
N LEU A 391 16.48 -22.05 -5.47
CA LEU A 391 17.51 -21.40 -4.66
C LEU A 391 17.47 -21.85 -3.19
N LYS A 392 16.29 -21.99 -2.59
CA LYS A 392 16.15 -22.52 -1.22
C LYS A 392 16.75 -23.92 -1.10
N ARG A 393 16.46 -24.81 -2.06
CA ARG A 393 17.03 -26.18 -2.08
C ARG A 393 18.56 -26.15 -2.17
N ILE A 394 19.13 -25.22 -2.96
CA ILE A 394 20.59 -25.07 -3.08
C ILE A 394 21.20 -24.57 -1.77
N CYS A 395 20.59 -23.56 -1.17
CA CYS A 395 21.06 -22.94 0.06
C CYS A 395 21.03 -23.93 1.24
N ASN A 396 19.96 -24.73 1.35
CA ASN A 396 19.81 -25.73 2.41
C ASN A 396 20.65 -26.99 2.19
N ASN A 397 21.13 -27.25 0.98
CA ASN A 397 21.94 -28.42 0.72
C ASN A 397 23.30 -28.30 1.39
N ARG A 398 23.46 -28.95 2.56
CA ARG A 398 24.66 -28.99 3.40
C ARG A 398 25.02 -27.68 4.13
N ASN A 399 24.03 -26.90 4.55
CA ASN A 399 24.21 -25.62 5.30
C ASN A 399 25.25 -24.69 4.68
N ARG A 400 25.28 -24.60 3.36
CA ARG A 400 26.35 -23.90 2.66
C ARG A 400 26.11 -22.41 2.56
N TRP A 401 24.82 -22.00 2.46
CA TRP A 401 24.39 -20.60 2.40
C TRP A 401 23.17 -20.38 3.28
N PRO A 402 23.36 -20.19 4.60
CA PRO A 402 22.24 -19.92 5.51
C PRO A 402 21.75 -18.47 5.35
N VAL A 403 21.31 -18.12 4.13
CA VAL A 403 20.92 -16.76 3.78
C VAL A 403 19.43 -16.67 3.48
N PRO A 404 18.75 -15.57 3.86
CA PRO A 404 17.36 -15.36 3.53
C PRO A 404 17.16 -15.16 2.03
N ILE A 405 16.05 -15.69 1.54
CA ILE A 405 15.57 -15.51 0.18
C ILE A 405 14.27 -14.74 0.24
N PHE A 406 14.24 -13.56 -0.35
CA PHE A 406 13.06 -12.72 -0.44
C PHE A 406 12.50 -12.79 -1.85
N MET A 407 11.25 -13.23 -1.96
CA MET A 407 10.59 -13.42 -3.24
C MET A 407 9.49 -12.40 -3.42
N TYR A 408 9.53 -11.63 -4.51
CA TYR A 408 8.45 -10.73 -4.85
C TYR A 408 7.25 -11.51 -5.36
N GLU A 409 6.12 -11.36 -4.69
CA GLU A 409 4.86 -11.99 -5.05
C GLU A 409 3.69 -11.09 -4.65
N THR A 410 2.82 -10.81 -5.61
CA THR A 410 1.68 -9.91 -5.42
C THR A 410 0.44 -10.61 -4.87
N SER A 411 0.27 -11.91 -5.15
CA SER A 411 -0.97 -12.66 -4.90
C SER A 411 -0.99 -13.42 -3.58
N GLN A 412 0.14 -13.63 -2.94
CA GLN A 412 0.30 -14.48 -1.74
C GLN A 412 -0.41 -15.84 -1.90
N SER A 413 0.10 -16.66 -2.81
CA SER A 413 -0.46 -17.98 -3.09
C SER A 413 -0.38 -18.90 -1.86
N GLU A 414 -1.33 -19.85 -1.73
CA GLU A 414 -1.26 -20.87 -0.68
C GLU A 414 0.04 -21.68 -0.78
N PHE A 415 0.53 -21.84 -2.01
CA PHE A 415 1.77 -22.53 -2.30
C PHE A 415 2.98 -21.80 -1.70
N SER A 416 3.10 -20.48 -1.89
CA SER A 416 4.18 -19.70 -1.29
C SER A 416 4.11 -19.69 0.24
N GLN A 417 2.90 -19.66 0.81
CA GLN A 417 2.71 -19.75 2.25
C GLN A 417 3.15 -21.09 2.83
N GLN A 418 2.90 -22.20 2.12
CA GLN A 418 3.30 -23.52 2.53
C GLN A 418 4.83 -23.69 2.52
N TYR A 419 5.50 -23.14 1.50
CA TYR A 419 6.97 -23.18 1.42
C TYR A 419 7.68 -22.13 2.29
N ALA A 420 7.00 -21.06 2.67
CA ALA A 420 7.53 -20.08 3.62
C ALA A 420 7.55 -20.59 5.07
N LYS A 421 6.61 -21.48 5.43
CA LYS A 421 6.65 -22.23 6.69
C LYS A 421 7.71 -23.32 6.55
N GLY A 422 8.97 -22.99 6.85
CA GLY A 422 10.01 -24.01 7.00
C GLY A 422 9.64 -24.99 8.11
N ASP A 423 10.18 -26.22 8.04
CA ASP A 423 10.10 -27.15 9.16
C ASP A 423 10.75 -26.48 10.38
N GLU A 424 10.00 -26.27 11.45
CA GLU A 424 10.42 -25.50 12.65
C GLU A 424 11.62 -26.16 13.40
N THR A 425 12.24 -27.19 12.81
CA THR A 425 13.22 -28.03 13.48
C THR A 425 14.69 -27.72 13.18
N GLU A 426 15.02 -26.81 12.25
CA GLU A 426 16.43 -26.53 11.91
C GLU A 426 16.78 -25.04 12.03
N GLU A 427 17.59 -24.70 13.05
CA GLU A 427 18.01 -23.34 13.40
C GLU A 427 18.85 -22.59 12.33
N LEU A 428 19.27 -23.24 11.26
CA LEU A 428 20.20 -22.69 10.25
C LEU A 428 19.74 -22.83 8.79
N ASP A 429 18.45 -23.10 8.57
CA ASP A 429 17.94 -23.22 7.21
C ASP A 429 17.75 -21.85 6.53
N ALA A 430 18.12 -21.77 5.26
CA ALA A 430 17.76 -20.62 4.42
C ALA A 430 16.24 -20.46 4.41
N TYR A 431 15.76 -19.39 5.00
CA TYR A 431 14.31 -19.14 5.01
C TYR A 431 13.88 -18.40 3.75
N LEU A 432 12.69 -18.79 3.25
CA LEU A 432 12.04 -18.15 2.12
C LEU A 432 10.89 -17.28 2.63
N GLN A 433 10.93 -16.01 2.29
CA GLN A 433 9.87 -15.05 2.62
C GLN A 433 9.35 -14.34 1.39
N ALA A 434 8.03 -14.38 1.18
CA ALA A 434 7.38 -13.56 0.17
C ALA A 434 7.20 -12.11 0.67
N PHE A 435 7.36 -11.15 -0.24
CA PHE A 435 7.07 -9.74 0.01
C PHE A 435 6.30 -9.13 -1.17
N GLY A 436 5.59 -8.03 -0.94
CA GLY A 436 4.82 -7.33 -1.97
C GLY A 436 3.37 -7.78 -2.09
N ALA A 437 2.95 -8.76 -1.28
CA ALA A 437 1.56 -9.22 -1.29
C ALA A 437 0.56 -8.08 -1.03
N HIS A 438 -0.48 -8.01 -1.84
CA HIS A 438 -1.46 -6.92 -1.77
C HIS A 438 -2.06 -6.76 -0.36
N GLN A 439 -2.26 -7.86 0.38
CA GLN A 439 -2.78 -7.85 1.75
C GLN A 439 -1.84 -7.13 2.75
N GLN A 440 -0.55 -7.05 2.43
CA GLN A 440 0.47 -6.41 3.26
C GLN A 440 0.71 -4.96 2.85
N VAL A 441 0.70 -4.66 1.54
CA VAL A 441 1.10 -3.35 1.00
C VAL A 441 -0.10 -2.48 0.60
N ALA A 442 -1.19 -3.07 0.13
CA ALA A 442 -2.41 -2.34 -0.23
C ALA A 442 -3.34 -2.20 0.98
N THR A 443 -2.86 -1.53 2.01
CA THR A 443 -3.59 -1.32 3.28
C THR A 443 -3.91 0.15 3.49
N ARG A 444 -4.90 0.41 4.33
CA ARG A 444 -5.27 1.76 4.74
C ARG A 444 -4.10 2.48 5.41
N ALA A 445 -3.36 1.78 6.25
CA ALA A 445 -2.19 2.31 6.93
C ALA A 445 -1.11 2.78 5.94
N CYS A 446 -0.76 1.95 4.95
CA CYS A 446 0.26 2.29 3.98
C CYS A 446 -0.17 3.40 3.01
N ILE A 447 -1.40 3.30 2.44
CA ILE A 447 -1.83 4.16 1.34
C ILE A 447 -2.50 5.44 1.83
N ILE A 448 -3.43 5.34 2.78
CA ILE A 448 -4.25 6.48 3.22
C ILE A 448 -3.56 7.22 4.37
N GLU A 449 -3.05 6.51 5.36
CA GLU A 449 -2.40 7.11 6.54
C GLU A 449 -0.94 7.45 6.29
N GLY A 450 -0.30 6.84 5.29
CA GLY A 450 1.12 7.06 4.98
C GLY A 450 2.02 6.59 6.12
N GLU A 451 1.75 5.41 6.69
CA GLU A 451 2.47 4.87 7.85
C GLU A 451 3.99 4.83 7.63
N LEU A 452 4.42 4.42 6.43
CA LEU A 452 5.84 4.41 6.08
C LEU A 452 6.47 5.81 6.02
N ASP A 453 5.69 6.86 5.80
CA ASP A 453 6.18 8.24 5.80
C ASP A 453 6.09 8.90 7.19
N ARG A 454 5.54 8.20 8.19
CA ARG A 454 5.41 8.74 9.55
C ARG A 454 6.78 9.05 10.17
N GLY A 455 7.75 8.17 10.01
CA GLY A 455 9.13 8.41 10.44
C GLY A 455 9.75 9.61 9.73
N ALA A 456 9.51 9.74 8.43
CA ALA A 456 10.01 10.86 7.63
C ALA A 456 9.40 12.20 8.06
N ALA A 457 8.11 12.25 8.38
CA ALA A 457 7.45 13.45 8.91
C ALA A 457 8.02 13.85 10.28
N ILE A 458 8.30 12.89 11.15
CA ILE A 458 8.94 13.13 12.45
C ILE A 458 10.38 13.66 12.26
N ALA A 459 11.15 13.07 11.32
CA ALA A 459 12.49 13.56 10.98
C ALA A 459 12.46 15.02 10.52
N HIS A 460 11.50 15.35 9.68
CA HIS A 460 11.28 16.70 9.18
C HIS A 460 10.94 17.70 10.31
N ASP A 461 10.02 17.32 11.20
CA ASP A 461 9.64 18.15 12.35
C ASP A 461 10.82 18.34 13.33
N TYR A 462 11.63 17.29 13.51
CA TYR A 462 12.85 17.38 14.32
C TYR A 462 13.86 18.36 13.71
N TYR A 463 14.11 18.25 12.41
CA TYR A 463 14.97 19.18 11.67
C TYR A 463 14.46 20.61 11.78
N ASN A 464 13.18 20.85 11.59
CA ASN A 464 12.58 22.18 11.70
C ASN A 464 12.78 22.78 13.10
N LYS A 465 12.63 22.00 14.16
CA LYS A 465 12.85 22.46 15.54
C LYS A 465 14.32 22.83 15.79
N GLN A 466 15.25 22.07 15.27
CA GLN A 466 16.68 22.37 15.37
C GLN A 466 17.04 23.66 14.64
N MET A 467 16.51 23.83 13.42
CA MET A 467 16.77 24.99 12.57
C MET A 467 16.06 26.25 13.05
N TYR A 468 14.96 26.15 13.79
CA TYR A 468 14.26 27.30 14.36
C TYR A 468 15.16 28.13 15.30
N ASN A 469 16.13 27.48 15.93
CA ASN A 469 17.12 28.13 16.81
C ASN A 469 18.40 28.58 16.08
N ALA A 470 18.45 28.45 14.73
CA ALA A 470 19.61 28.85 13.95
C ALA A 470 19.72 30.37 13.80
N PRO A 471 20.93 30.92 13.59
CA PRO A 471 21.12 32.35 13.36
C PRO A 471 20.32 32.88 12.15
N ALA A 472 19.83 34.11 12.22
CA ALA A 472 18.91 34.72 11.26
C ALA A 472 19.40 34.72 9.79
N HIS A 473 20.71 34.79 9.54
CA HIS A 473 21.27 34.72 8.18
C HIS A 473 21.14 33.33 7.55
N THR A 474 21.14 32.26 8.35
CA THR A 474 20.93 30.89 7.91
C THR A 474 19.46 30.62 7.60
N MET A 475 18.53 31.35 8.23
CA MET A 475 17.09 31.19 8.07
C MET A 475 16.57 31.44 6.66
N ARG A 476 17.17 32.39 5.91
CA ARG A 476 16.77 32.70 4.53
C ARG A 476 17.00 31.51 3.58
N GLU A 477 18.14 30.85 3.72
CA GLU A 477 18.51 29.68 2.89
C GLU A 477 17.68 28.45 3.24
N LEU A 478 17.27 28.33 4.51
CA LEU A 478 16.53 27.19 5.04
C LEU A 478 15.01 27.31 4.90
N GLN A 479 14.45 28.49 4.59
CA GLN A 479 13.00 28.73 4.52
C GLN A 479 12.26 27.71 3.60
N ALA A 480 12.86 27.27 2.51
CA ALA A 480 12.26 26.29 1.61
C ALA A 480 12.15 24.89 2.24
N ALA A 481 13.11 24.53 3.11
CA ALA A 481 13.14 23.25 3.82
C ALA A 481 12.32 23.26 5.12
N MET A 482 12.06 24.44 5.71
CA MET A 482 11.37 24.59 7.00
C MET A 482 9.84 24.67 6.91
N ARG A 483 9.26 24.29 5.78
CA ARG A 483 7.79 24.22 5.62
C ARG A 483 7.20 23.03 6.38
N ASN A 484 5.88 23.03 6.56
CA ASN A 484 5.19 21.85 7.06
C ASN A 484 5.41 20.65 6.13
N TRP A 485 5.38 19.42 6.68
CA TRP A 485 5.56 18.19 5.92
C TRP A 485 4.69 18.14 4.64
N GLU A 486 3.45 18.63 4.70
CA GLU A 486 2.54 18.61 3.54
C GLU A 486 2.91 19.62 2.45
N ASP A 487 3.70 20.63 2.76
CA ASP A 487 4.05 21.75 1.87
C ASP A 487 5.53 21.76 1.43
N VAL A 488 6.35 20.89 2.04
CA VAL A 488 7.78 20.82 1.70
C VAL A 488 8.00 20.17 0.34
N LEU A 489 9.05 20.59 -0.38
CA LEU A 489 9.39 20.03 -1.70
C LEU A 489 9.69 18.54 -1.62
N GLU A 490 9.38 17.81 -2.69
CA GLU A 490 9.56 16.35 -2.77
C GLU A 490 11.02 15.94 -2.52
N THR A 491 11.97 16.72 -3.01
CA THR A 491 13.40 16.44 -2.76
C THR A 491 13.75 16.38 -1.27
N TYR A 492 13.11 17.20 -0.43
CA TYR A 492 13.30 17.13 1.03
C TYR A 492 12.51 15.98 1.65
N ARG A 493 11.32 15.67 1.12
CA ARG A 493 10.57 14.49 1.56
C ARG A 493 11.33 13.20 1.27
N ALA A 494 11.92 13.07 0.08
CA ALA A 494 12.72 11.92 -0.32
C ALA A 494 13.93 11.74 0.63
N ALA A 495 14.64 12.83 0.94
CA ALA A 495 15.74 12.78 1.90
C ALA A 495 15.30 12.38 3.31
N ASN A 496 14.18 12.92 3.79
CA ASN A 496 13.63 12.56 5.11
C ASN A 496 13.13 11.10 5.13
N ARG A 497 12.57 10.59 4.02
CA ARG A 497 12.23 9.15 3.89
C ARG A 497 13.47 8.29 3.99
N ALA A 498 14.51 8.59 3.23
CA ALA A 498 15.77 7.82 3.27
C ALA A 498 16.45 7.88 4.64
N SER A 499 16.43 9.02 5.31
CA SER A 499 16.91 9.18 6.69
C SER A 499 16.10 8.34 7.67
N ALA A 500 14.76 8.39 7.61
CA ALA A 500 13.88 7.59 8.47
C ALA A 500 14.02 6.09 8.20
N ASP A 501 14.13 5.69 6.93
CA ASP A 501 14.34 4.29 6.53
C ASP A 501 15.71 3.74 7.00
N SER A 502 16.69 4.62 7.30
CA SER A 502 17.98 4.25 7.89
C SER A 502 17.96 4.09 9.42
N ALA A 503 16.86 4.45 10.09
CA ALA A 503 16.78 4.37 11.55
C ALA A 503 17.05 2.97 12.13
N PRO A 504 16.61 1.85 11.53
CA PRO A 504 16.97 0.50 11.99
C PRO A 504 18.48 0.24 11.99
N VAL A 505 19.20 0.79 11.02
CA VAL A 505 20.69 0.69 10.97
C VAL A 505 21.31 1.40 12.16
N LYS A 506 20.85 2.62 12.47
CA LYS A 506 21.40 3.42 13.58
C LYS A 506 21.16 2.76 14.94
N ILE A 507 20.01 2.13 15.11
CA ILE A 507 19.69 1.35 16.32
C ILE A 507 20.59 0.10 16.38
N TRP A 508 20.79 -0.58 15.26
CA TRP A 508 21.67 -1.74 15.17
C TRP A 508 23.12 -1.36 15.48
N ASP A 509 23.64 -0.28 14.88
CA ASP A 509 25.01 0.24 15.10
C ASP A 509 25.25 0.60 16.58
N ALA A 510 24.24 1.15 17.24
CA ALA A 510 24.28 1.48 18.66
C ALA A 510 24.27 0.22 19.58
N GLY A 511 24.17 -0.99 19.03
CA GLY A 511 24.15 -2.23 19.80
C GLY A 511 22.77 -2.64 20.33
N TRP A 512 21.68 -2.12 19.73
CA TRP A 512 20.32 -2.35 20.18
C TRP A 512 19.43 -2.97 19.09
N ARG A 513 18.34 -3.60 19.52
CA ARG A 513 17.23 -4.02 18.67
C ARG A 513 15.90 -3.58 19.27
N PRO A 514 14.85 -3.45 18.48
CA PRO A 514 13.50 -3.28 19.04
C PRO A 514 13.13 -4.45 19.95
N ALA A 515 12.49 -4.14 21.09
CA ALA A 515 11.97 -5.16 21.98
C ALA A 515 10.73 -5.83 21.37
N GLU A 516 10.64 -7.15 21.51
CA GLU A 516 9.48 -7.92 21.08
C GLU A 516 8.32 -7.77 22.08
N LYS A 517 7.11 -8.20 21.65
CA LYS A 517 5.94 -8.16 22.51
C LYS A 517 6.13 -9.08 23.72
N GLY A 518 6.20 -8.48 24.90
CA GLY A 518 6.43 -9.20 26.18
C GLY A 518 7.85 -9.11 26.71
N GLU A 519 8.80 -8.60 25.92
CA GLU A 519 10.14 -8.25 26.43
C GLU A 519 10.12 -6.93 27.20
N LYS A 520 10.93 -6.86 28.25
CA LYS A 520 11.15 -5.63 29.00
C LYS A 520 12.22 -4.79 28.31
N GLY A 521 11.80 -3.85 27.48
CA GLY A 521 12.70 -2.94 26.77
C GLY A 521 13.14 -1.75 27.62
N GLU A 522 14.34 -1.24 27.31
CA GLU A 522 14.85 0.03 27.82
C GLU A 522 14.37 1.20 26.93
N THR A 523 14.25 2.38 27.51
CA THR A 523 13.64 3.52 26.80
C THR A 523 14.58 4.21 25.81
N VAL A 524 15.89 4.07 25.94
CA VAL A 524 16.87 4.90 25.21
C VAL A 524 18.19 4.17 24.95
N PRO A 525 18.55 3.90 23.69
CA PRO A 525 19.92 3.51 23.37
C PRO A 525 20.89 4.68 23.64
N THR A 526 21.95 4.41 24.39
CA THR A 526 23.10 5.31 24.56
C THR A 526 24.16 4.95 23.50
N VAL A 527 24.76 5.96 22.91
CA VAL A 527 25.81 5.81 21.90
C VAL A 527 27.11 6.43 22.42
N GLU A 528 28.18 5.65 22.38
CA GLU A 528 29.53 6.10 22.72
C GLU A 528 29.99 7.21 21.73
N PRO A 529 30.71 8.26 22.20
CA PRO A 529 31.12 9.39 21.35
C PRO A 529 31.89 8.95 20.10
N ALA A 530 32.87 8.05 20.24
CA ALA A 530 33.67 7.56 19.10
C ALA A 530 32.85 6.75 18.09
N LEU A 531 31.79 6.07 18.53
CA LEU A 531 30.85 5.41 17.64
C LEU A 531 29.94 6.45 16.96
N MET A 532 29.51 7.48 17.67
CA MET A 532 28.70 8.57 17.11
C MET A 532 29.40 9.25 15.93
N ASP A 533 30.70 9.50 16.02
CA ASP A 533 31.48 10.10 14.93
C ASP A 533 31.53 9.19 13.70
N ARG A 534 31.74 7.89 13.89
CA ARG A 534 31.68 6.92 12.77
C ARG A 534 30.28 6.83 12.15
N MET A 535 29.24 6.86 13.00
CA MET A 535 27.86 6.86 12.52
C MET A 535 27.55 8.14 11.73
N ALA A 536 28.07 9.28 12.16
CA ALA A 536 27.90 10.55 11.46
C ALA A 536 28.60 10.54 10.09
N GLN A 537 29.82 10.00 10.01
CA GLN A 537 30.51 9.81 8.73
C GLN A 537 29.68 8.92 7.78
N ARG A 538 29.15 7.79 8.28
CA ARG A 538 28.31 6.93 7.47
C ARG A 538 26.95 7.55 7.11
N GLU A 539 26.43 8.44 7.96
CA GLU A 539 25.23 9.21 7.61
C GLU A 539 25.51 10.17 6.47
N HIS A 540 26.68 10.82 6.46
CA HIS A 540 27.10 11.66 5.34
C HIS A 540 27.22 10.86 4.03
N ASP A 541 27.90 9.71 4.07
CA ASP A 541 28.03 8.80 2.92
C ASP A 541 26.62 8.37 2.40
N ARG A 542 25.73 7.99 3.30
CA ARG A 542 24.34 7.64 2.99
C ARG A 542 23.59 8.81 2.34
N TRP A 543 23.74 10.01 2.92
CA TRP A 543 23.09 11.21 2.40
C TRP A 543 23.60 11.56 1.00
N MET A 544 24.90 11.48 0.77
CA MET A 544 25.47 11.66 -0.57
C MET A 544 24.94 10.64 -1.56
N ALA A 545 24.88 9.37 -1.18
CA ALA A 545 24.33 8.31 -2.03
C ALA A 545 22.88 8.60 -2.41
N GLU A 546 22.04 8.99 -1.44
CA GLU A 546 20.65 9.37 -1.69
C GLU A 546 20.55 10.58 -2.62
N ARG A 547 21.36 11.63 -2.40
CA ARG A 547 21.39 12.80 -3.28
C ARG A 547 21.75 12.42 -4.70
N LEU A 548 22.85 11.71 -4.91
CA LEU A 548 23.33 11.30 -6.23
C LEU A 548 22.34 10.37 -6.96
N LEU A 549 21.77 9.40 -6.26
CA LEU A 549 20.73 8.53 -6.82
C LEU A 549 19.44 9.30 -7.18
N SER A 550 19.14 10.37 -6.45
CA SER A 550 18.00 11.25 -6.73
C SER A 550 18.26 12.27 -7.83
N GLY A 551 19.47 12.32 -8.42
CA GLY A 551 19.85 13.20 -9.52
C GLY A 551 20.48 14.52 -9.10
N TRP A 552 20.89 14.66 -7.84
CA TRP A 552 21.71 15.79 -7.38
C TRP A 552 23.16 15.57 -7.77
N ARG A 553 23.87 16.66 -8.01
CA ARG A 553 25.30 16.65 -8.38
C ARG A 553 26.12 17.56 -7.44
N PRO A 554 27.45 17.35 -7.31
CA PRO A 554 28.32 18.33 -6.69
C PRO A 554 28.24 19.68 -7.41
N THR A 555 28.39 20.79 -6.69
CA THR A 555 28.63 22.10 -7.33
C THR A 555 30.06 22.18 -7.87
N ALA A 556 30.32 23.12 -8.78
CA ALA A 556 31.69 23.47 -9.12
C ALA A 556 32.39 24.15 -7.90
N ASP A 557 33.73 24.12 -7.91
CA ASP A 557 34.52 24.71 -6.82
C ASP A 557 34.12 26.15 -6.51
N GLY A 558 33.74 26.39 -5.26
CA GLY A 558 33.36 27.72 -4.76
C GLY A 558 31.92 28.15 -5.08
N GLU A 559 31.15 27.34 -5.79
CA GLU A 559 29.75 27.64 -6.05
C GLU A 559 28.85 27.21 -4.87
N ALA A 560 27.85 28.05 -4.58
CA ALA A 560 26.85 27.72 -3.58
C ALA A 560 25.81 26.72 -4.14
N ARG A 561 25.07 26.10 -3.23
CA ARG A 561 23.93 25.21 -3.54
C ARG A 561 22.92 25.88 -4.48
N ASP A 562 22.52 25.16 -5.51
CA ASP A 562 21.43 25.50 -6.43
C ASP A 562 20.36 24.42 -6.46
N ASN A 563 19.17 24.75 -5.98
CA ASN A 563 18.04 23.81 -5.92
C ASN A 563 17.37 23.60 -7.29
N GLU A 564 17.45 24.57 -8.21
CA GLU A 564 16.85 24.47 -9.54
C GLU A 564 17.70 23.58 -10.46
N LEU A 565 19.02 23.67 -10.32
CA LEU A 565 19.98 22.83 -11.02
C LEU A 565 20.29 21.51 -10.30
N MET A 566 19.66 21.25 -9.15
CA MET A 566 19.93 20.10 -8.29
C MET A 566 21.43 19.95 -7.99
N ALA A 567 22.12 21.06 -7.68
CA ALA A 567 23.52 21.10 -7.33
C ALA A 567 23.70 21.41 -5.85
N HIS A 568 24.63 20.71 -5.19
CA HIS A 568 24.83 20.89 -3.74
C HIS A 568 26.32 20.88 -3.37
N ASP A 569 26.76 21.94 -2.69
CA ASP A 569 28.13 22.18 -2.25
C ASP A 569 28.64 21.23 -1.16
N LYS A 570 27.76 20.47 -0.51
CA LYS A 570 28.15 19.46 0.50
C LYS A 570 28.19 18.04 -0.04
N ILE A 571 28.01 17.82 -1.33
CA ILE A 571 28.28 16.53 -1.98
C ILE A 571 29.79 16.44 -2.19
N VAL A 572 30.52 16.20 -1.10
CA VAL A 572 31.99 16.11 -1.04
C VAL A 572 32.37 15.04 -0.02
N PRO A 573 33.57 14.42 -0.12
CA PRO A 573 34.03 13.47 0.89
C PRO A 573 34.02 14.06 2.31
N TRP A 574 33.80 13.22 3.33
CA TRP A 574 33.71 13.60 4.75
C TRP A 574 34.85 14.51 5.22
N ASP A 575 36.10 14.21 4.79
CA ASP A 575 37.28 14.98 5.20
C ASP A 575 37.33 16.39 4.60
N ALA A 576 36.56 16.66 3.56
CA ALA A 576 36.42 17.99 2.96
C ALA A 576 35.35 18.86 3.65
N LEU A 577 34.55 18.27 4.55
CA LEU A 577 33.55 19.01 5.32
C LEU A 577 34.18 19.82 6.47
N ASN A 578 33.65 20.99 6.73
CA ASN A 578 33.97 21.72 7.96
C ASN A 578 33.23 21.12 9.17
N GLU A 579 33.68 21.44 10.38
CA GLU A 579 33.12 20.88 11.63
C GLU A 579 31.62 21.17 11.83
N ARG A 580 31.14 22.32 11.35
CA ARG A 580 29.71 22.65 11.42
C ARG A 580 28.86 21.75 10.55
N ASP A 581 29.33 21.42 9.34
CA ASP A 581 28.61 20.53 8.43
C ASP A 581 28.64 19.09 8.96
N LYS A 582 29.76 18.61 9.50
CA LYS A 582 29.85 17.32 10.21
C LYS A 582 28.87 17.24 11.39
N GLN A 583 28.68 18.33 12.14
CA GLN A 583 27.72 18.37 13.24
C GLN A 583 26.26 18.23 12.76
N ASN A 584 25.95 18.58 11.53
CA ASN A 584 24.63 18.32 10.94
C ASN A 584 24.36 16.81 10.82
N ASP A 585 25.36 16.04 10.40
CA ASP A 585 25.22 14.57 10.28
C ASP A 585 25.11 13.90 11.65
N VAL A 586 25.84 14.36 12.67
CA VAL A 586 25.63 13.93 14.08
C VAL A 586 24.18 14.18 14.51
N THR A 587 23.64 15.34 14.13
CA THR A 587 22.25 15.70 14.45
C THR A 587 21.26 14.78 13.74
N GLN A 588 21.52 14.39 12.49
CA GLN A 588 20.69 13.45 11.75
C GLN A 588 20.73 12.04 12.36
N VAL A 589 21.89 11.57 12.82
CA VAL A 589 21.99 10.29 13.55
C VAL A 589 21.15 10.30 14.82
N ARG A 590 21.23 11.40 15.62
CA ARG A 590 20.41 11.56 16.83
C ARG A 590 18.91 11.57 16.48
N ALA A 591 18.54 12.29 15.42
CA ALA A 591 17.15 12.33 14.95
C ALA A 591 16.65 10.94 14.56
N ALA A 592 17.45 10.14 13.84
CA ALA A 592 17.08 8.77 13.46
C ALA A 592 16.86 7.87 14.70
N ILE A 593 17.68 8.00 15.74
CA ILE A 593 17.50 7.30 17.02
C ILE A 593 16.20 7.75 17.71
N ASP A 594 15.93 9.05 17.74
CA ASP A 594 14.71 9.60 18.34
C ASP A 594 13.45 9.17 17.57
N ILE A 595 13.51 9.07 16.24
CA ILE A 595 12.45 8.51 15.40
C ILE A 595 12.16 7.06 15.80
N ALA A 596 13.20 6.24 15.92
CA ALA A 596 13.04 4.87 16.34
C ALA A 596 12.38 4.76 17.71
N ARG A 597 12.76 5.61 18.68
CA ARG A 597 12.11 5.68 20.01
C ARG A 597 10.62 5.97 19.93
N LEU A 598 10.21 6.86 19.04
CA LEU A 598 8.80 7.22 18.86
C LEU A 598 7.98 6.14 18.14
N LEU A 599 8.63 5.36 17.28
CA LEU A 599 7.98 4.29 16.52
C LEU A 599 7.85 2.98 17.31
N HIS A 600 8.83 2.65 18.17
CA HIS A 600 8.89 1.39 18.93
C HIS A 600 8.41 1.56 20.37
N LYS A 601 7.11 1.35 20.59
CA LYS A 601 6.44 1.55 21.91
C LYS A 601 6.94 0.63 23.03
N HIS A 602 7.51 -0.52 22.68
CA HIS A 602 8.02 -1.50 23.66
C HIS A 602 9.48 -1.24 24.08
N GLY A 603 10.11 -0.20 23.52
CA GLY A 603 11.50 0.14 23.81
C GLY A 603 12.50 -0.75 23.05
N PHE A 604 13.70 -0.84 23.58
CA PHE A 604 14.83 -1.51 22.95
C PHE A 604 15.55 -2.45 23.91
N VAL A 605 16.14 -3.51 23.37
CA VAL A 605 16.93 -4.48 24.11
C VAL A 605 18.34 -4.49 23.51
N ARG A 606 19.36 -4.66 24.35
CA ARG A 606 20.73 -4.82 23.87
C ARG A 606 20.83 -6.07 23.02
N ARG A 607 21.59 -5.97 21.93
CA ARG A 607 21.95 -7.15 21.14
C ARG A 607 22.90 -8.02 21.97
N ALA A 608 22.72 -9.33 21.85
CA ALA A 608 23.62 -10.31 22.45
C ALA A 608 24.99 -10.30 21.78
#